data_96b31cf25ce3412b2c05c1b43646278a
#
_entry.id   96b31cf25ce3412b2c05c1b43646278a
#
_cell.length_a   1.000
_cell.length_b   1.000
_cell.length_c   1.000
_cell.angle_alpha   90.00
_cell.angle_beta   90.00
_cell.angle_gamma   90.00
#
_symmetry.space_group_name_H-M   'P 1'
#
loop_
_entity.id
_entity.type
_entity.pdbx_description
1 polymer ?
#
loop_
_entity_poly.entity_id
_entity_poly.type
_entity_poly.pdbx_seq_one_letter_code
_entity_poly.pdbx_strand_id
1 'polypeptide(L)'
;EKNTRREPCRLEQFAGAQYKYLSASTTKEDGSTLFPSTGLKQFQTPAGPITLGFIGLSLRTVPALVSPEALKGLSFADEANTINALVPKLKAEGANAVIVLIHQGGKTTSFDDVSGCQGLNGDILPILDKLNPGVDVVVSGHTHWPYVCNYAGANPQKPMLLTSAGVYGQLVTDITLGFDPKTHALVTKTAANTIVQSEPYTGSRGPI
;
A
#
# COMPACT_ATOMS: atom_id res chain seq x y z
N GLU A 1 39.39 -9.55 20.50
CA GLU A 1 38.32 -9.21 19.53
C GLU A 1 37.38 -10.39 19.40
N LYS A 2 36.31 -10.39 20.19
CA LYS A 2 35.30 -11.40 20.08
C LYS A 2 34.46 -11.06 18.87
N ASN A 3 34.73 -11.76 17.81
CA ASN A 3 33.87 -11.86 16.64
C ASN A 3 32.46 -12.22 17.13
N THR A 4 31.57 -11.22 17.21
CA THR A 4 30.16 -11.46 17.41
C THR A 4 29.63 -12.10 16.16
N ARG A 5 29.82 -13.40 16.01
CA ARG A 5 29.05 -14.20 15.07
C ARG A 5 27.61 -13.93 15.47
N ARG A 6 26.88 -13.21 14.62
CA ARG A 6 25.44 -13.26 14.66
C ARG A 6 25.13 -14.75 14.51
N GLU A 7 24.65 -15.37 15.59
CA GLU A 7 24.07 -16.69 15.42
C GLU A 7 23.05 -16.57 14.31
N PRO A 8 23.10 -17.43 13.29
CA PRO A 8 22.05 -17.42 12.29
C PRO A 8 20.75 -17.56 13.06
N CYS A 9 19.79 -16.67 12.83
CA CYS A 9 18.42 -16.86 13.28
C CYS A 9 18.03 -18.28 12.88
N ARG A 10 18.06 -19.23 13.80
CA ARG A 10 17.51 -20.55 13.57
C ARG A 10 16.00 -20.39 13.60
N LEU A 11 15.47 -19.98 12.46
CA LEU A 11 14.04 -20.15 12.17
C LEU A 11 13.82 -21.65 11.95
N GLU A 12 13.76 -22.37 13.07
CA GLU A 12 13.34 -23.75 13.03
C GLU A 12 11.93 -23.75 12.41
N GLN A 13 11.82 -24.29 11.19
CA GLN A 13 10.57 -24.43 10.45
C GLN A 13 9.84 -23.12 10.07
N PHE A 14 10.53 -22.17 9.46
CA PHE A 14 9.82 -21.07 8.81
C PHE A 14 8.98 -21.59 7.63
N ALA A 15 7.66 -21.65 7.83
CA ALA A 15 6.69 -22.14 6.84
C ALA A 15 6.43 -21.18 5.66
N GLY A 16 7.18 -20.10 5.57
CA GLY A 16 6.95 -19.03 4.59
C GLY A 16 6.01 -17.95 5.14
N ALA A 17 5.76 -16.93 4.33
CA ALA A 17 4.87 -15.83 4.68
C ALA A 17 3.41 -16.31 4.79
N GLN A 18 2.73 -15.92 5.85
CA GLN A 18 1.30 -16.23 6.06
C GLN A 18 0.36 -15.25 5.34
N TYR A 19 0.89 -14.19 4.76
CA TYR A 19 0.15 -13.23 3.94
C TYR A 19 0.33 -13.52 2.45
N LYS A 20 -0.61 -13.02 1.64
CA LYS A 20 -0.56 -13.18 0.18
C LYS A 20 0.22 -12.02 -0.43
N TYR A 21 1.12 -12.35 -1.36
CA TYR A 21 1.74 -11.36 -2.24
C TYR A 21 0.79 -11.03 -3.38
N LEU A 22 0.76 -9.75 -3.78
CA LEU A 22 0.04 -9.27 -4.96
C LEU A 22 1.02 -8.57 -5.90
N SER A 23 0.86 -8.75 -7.21
CA SER A 23 1.71 -8.12 -8.22
C SER A 23 0.94 -7.94 -9.53
N ALA A 24 0.18 -6.86 -9.65
CA ALA A 24 -0.64 -6.60 -10.83
C ALA A 24 0.19 -6.07 -12.01
N SER A 25 1.23 -5.25 -11.73
CA SER A 25 2.01 -4.55 -12.75
C SER A 25 3.27 -5.26 -13.19
N THR A 26 3.68 -6.35 -12.53
CA THR A 26 4.87 -7.13 -12.90
C THR A 26 4.44 -8.40 -13.61
N THR A 27 4.84 -8.55 -14.87
CA THR A 27 4.48 -9.70 -15.71
C THR A 27 5.71 -10.48 -16.14
N LYS A 28 5.53 -11.77 -16.37
CA LYS A 28 6.50 -12.69 -16.96
C LYS A 28 6.39 -12.66 -18.49
N GLU A 29 7.34 -13.35 -19.16
CA GLU A 29 7.37 -13.47 -20.63
C GLU A 29 6.08 -14.07 -21.23
N ASP A 30 5.41 -14.95 -20.47
CA ASP A 30 4.15 -15.58 -20.88
C ASP A 30 2.92 -14.65 -20.71
N GLY A 31 3.13 -13.40 -20.26
CA GLY A 31 2.09 -12.42 -19.99
C GLY A 31 1.35 -12.63 -18.68
N SER A 32 1.63 -13.69 -17.93
CA SER A 32 1.05 -13.88 -16.60
C SER A 32 1.71 -12.96 -15.58
N THR A 33 0.99 -12.57 -14.54
CA THR A 33 1.58 -11.77 -13.45
C THR A 33 2.46 -12.62 -12.54
N LEU A 34 3.48 -12.00 -11.94
CA LEU A 34 4.44 -12.68 -11.06
C LEU A 34 3.76 -13.31 -9.83
N PHE A 35 2.80 -12.61 -9.25
CA PHE A 35 1.87 -13.06 -8.20
C PHE A 35 0.46 -12.69 -8.61
N PRO A 36 -0.60 -13.14 -7.90
CA PRO A 36 -1.96 -12.70 -8.16
C PRO A 36 -2.07 -11.17 -8.25
N SER A 37 -2.79 -10.67 -9.24
CA SER A 37 -2.96 -9.22 -9.46
C SER A 37 -3.80 -8.58 -8.38
N THR A 38 -4.79 -9.33 -7.88
CA THR A 38 -5.81 -8.88 -6.94
C THR A 38 -6.03 -9.89 -5.83
N GLY A 39 -6.63 -9.41 -4.75
CA GLY A 39 -7.10 -10.25 -3.65
C GLY A 39 -8.41 -9.73 -3.08
N LEU A 40 -9.25 -10.62 -2.59
CA LEU A 40 -10.46 -10.28 -1.85
C LEU A 40 -10.30 -10.69 -0.39
N LYS A 41 -10.77 -9.84 0.51
CA LYS A 41 -10.89 -10.16 1.94
C LYS A 41 -12.27 -9.78 2.43
N GLN A 42 -12.98 -10.76 2.98
CA GLN A 42 -14.30 -10.57 3.53
C GLN A 42 -14.24 -10.43 5.06
N PHE A 43 -15.00 -9.50 5.56
CA PHE A 43 -15.18 -9.23 6.98
C PHE A 43 -16.65 -9.46 7.34
N GLN A 44 -16.90 -10.23 8.40
CA GLN A 44 -18.24 -10.41 8.93
C GLN A 44 -18.60 -9.22 9.80
N THR A 45 -19.76 -8.63 9.56
CA THR A 45 -20.30 -7.54 10.38
C THR A 45 -21.72 -7.87 10.82
N PRO A 46 -22.27 -7.19 11.85
CA PRO A 46 -23.67 -7.39 12.27
C PRO A 46 -24.68 -7.11 11.13
N ALA A 47 -24.31 -6.29 10.14
CA ALA A 47 -25.17 -5.95 8.99
C ALA A 47 -24.93 -6.88 7.77
N GLY A 48 -24.10 -7.91 7.91
CA GLY A 48 -23.72 -8.81 6.82
C GLY A 48 -22.25 -8.66 6.41
N PRO A 49 -21.80 -9.43 5.44
CA PRO A 49 -20.39 -9.44 5.03
C PRO A 49 -20.03 -8.20 4.22
N ILE A 50 -18.87 -7.62 4.52
CA ILE A 50 -18.21 -6.57 3.74
C ILE A 50 -16.98 -7.16 3.06
N THR A 51 -16.87 -6.98 1.77
CA THR A 51 -15.74 -7.47 0.97
C THR A 51 -14.86 -6.30 0.53
N LEU A 52 -13.57 -6.36 0.85
CA LEU A 52 -12.56 -5.43 0.38
C LEU A 52 -11.77 -6.06 -0.77
N GLY A 53 -11.62 -5.33 -1.87
CA GLY A 53 -10.78 -5.71 -3.01
C GLY A 53 -9.43 -5.01 -2.93
N PHE A 54 -8.36 -5.76 -3.16
CA PHE A 54 -6.98 -5.26 -3.11
C PHE A 54 -6.30 -5.42 -4.48
N ILE A 55 -5.55 -4.41 -4.89
CA ILE A 55 -4.66 -4.44 -6.05
C ILE A 55 -3.26 -4.12 -5.56
N GLY A 56 -2.27 -4.98 -5.83
CA GLY A 56 -0.88 -4.73 -5.44
C GLY A 56 -0.01 -4.42 -6.64
N LEU A 57 0.84 -3.37 -6.56
CA LEU A 57 1.69 -2.93 -7.65
C LEU A 57 3.12 -2.64 -7.19
N SER A 58 4.05 -3.00 -8.07
CA SER A 58 5.44 -2.56 -8.00
C SER A 58 5.63 -1.25 -8.78
N LEU A 59 6.78 -0.63 -8.60
CA LEU A 59 7.21 0.54 -9.34
C LEU A 59 7.43 0.22 -10.82
N ARG A 60 6.90 1.01 -11.74
CA ARG A 60 7.20 0.90 -13.17
C ARG A 60 8.68 1.13 -13.47
N THR A 61 9.34 1.97 -12.68
CA THR A 61 10.75 2.35 -12.87
C THR A 61 11.75 1.40 -12.21
N VAL A 62 11.32 0.24 -11.69
CA VAL A 62 12.23 -0.80 -11.13
C VAL A 62 13.44 -1.09 -12.03
N PRO A 63 13.30 -1.15 -13.38
CA PRO A 63 14.45 -1.41 -14.25
C PRO A 63 15.55 -0.36 -14.21
N ALA A 64 15.28 0.86 -13.74
CA ALA A 64 16.29 1.89 -13.54
C ALA A 64 16.98 1.81 -12.16
N LEU A 65 16.48 0.98 -11.25
CA LEU A 65 16.94 0.91 -9.86
C LEU A 65 17.74 -0.33 -9.51
N VAL A 66 17.62 -1.39 -10.31
CA VAL A 66 18.25 -2.68 -10.02
C VAL A 66 18.97 -3.25 -11.25
N SER A 67 19.84 -4.22 -11.03
CA SER A 67 20.59 -4.87 -12.12
C SER A 67 19.65 -5.51 -13.15
N PRO A 68 19.89 -5.33 -14.46
CA PRO A 68 19.11 -5.97 -15.52
C PRO A 68 19.03 -7.49 -15.40
N GLU A 69 20.07 -8.13 -14.91
CA GLU A 69 20.09 -9.59 -14.68
C GLU A 69 19.03 -10.06 -13.70
N ALA A 70 18.74 -9.24 -12.68
CA ALA A 70 17.71 -9.55 -11.68
C ALA A 70 16.29 -9.43 -12.24
N LEU A 71 16.12 -8.79 -13.39
CA LEU A 71 14.83 -8.51 -14.02
C LEU A 71 14.57 -9.34 -15.27
N LYS A 72 15.49 -10.25 -15.61
CA LYS A 72 15.36 -11.06 -16.80
C LYS A 72 14.04 -11.82 -16.82
N GLY A 73 13.30 -11.68 -17.93
CA GLY A 73 11.98 -12.29 -18.08
C GLY A 73 10.83 -11.54 -17.38
N LEU A 74 11.09 -10.34 -16.81
CA LEU A 74 10.07 -9.53 -16.17
C LEU A 74 9.83 -8.23 -16.93
N SER A 75 8.57 -7.80 -16.96
CA SER A 75 8.13 -6.49 -17.48
C SER A 75 7.32 -5.75 -16.44
N PHE A 76 7.39 -4.41 -16.47
CA PHE A 76 6.71 -3.53 -15.50
C PHE A 76 5.74 -2.60 -16.25
N ALA A 77 4.46 -2.84 -16.06
CA ALA A 77 3.39 -2.10 -16.72
C ALA A 77 3.10 -0.75 -16.03
N ASP A 78 2.41 0.12 -16.76
CA ASP A 78 1.92 1.40 -16.22
C ASP A 78 0.94 1.16 -15.07
N GLU A 79 1.17 1.83 -13.95
CA GLU A 79 0.42 1.62 -12.72
C GLU A 79 -1.04 2.02 -12.86
N ALA A 80 -1.33 3.21 -13.41
CA ALA A 80 -2.69 3.72 -13.52
C ALA A 80 -3.53 2.87 -14.49
N ASN A 81 -2.97 2.50 -15.65
CA ASN A 81 -3.66 1.66 -16.62
C ASN A 81 -3.98 0.28 -16.04
N THR A 82 -3.02 -0.29 -15.29
CA THR A 82 -3.18 -1.58 -14.62
C THR A 82 -4.30 -1.54 -13.57
N ILE A 83 -4.30 -0.52 -12.70
CA ILE A 83 -5.33 -0.32 -11.69
C ILE A 83 -6.70 -0.18 -12.36
N ASN A 84 -6.80 0.70 -13.36
CA ASN A 84 -8.06 1.03 -14.02
C ASN A 84 -8.70 -0.18 -14.72
N ALA A 85 -7.89 -1.11 -15.23
CA ALA A 85 -8.37 -2.36 -15.82
C ALA A 85 -8.92 -3.35 -14.77
N LEU A 86 -8.42 -3.29 -13.52
CA LEU A 86 -8.77 -4.24 -12.46
C LEU A 86 -9.93 -3.77 -11.57
N VAL A 87 -10.14 -2.45 -11.43
CA VAL A 87 -11.22 -1.91 -10.59
C VAL A 87 -12.61 -2.45 -10.99
N PRO A 88 -13.03 -2.44 -12.28
CA PRO A 88 -14.34 -3.00 -12.66
C PRO A 88 -14.46 -4.49 -12.35
N LYS A 89 -13.39 -5.26 -12.48
CA LYS A 89 -13.36 -6.69 -12.16
C LYS A 89 -13.63 -6.92 -10.67
N LEU A 90 -12.91 -6.23 -9.80
CA LEU A 90 -13.11 -6.32 -8.36
C LEU A 90 -14.54 -5.92 -7.94
N LYS A 91 -15.09 -4.86 -8.55
CA LYS A 91 -16.49 -4.46 -8.30
C LYS A 91 -17.49 -5.53 -8.76
N ALA A 92 -17.27 -6.17 -9.91
CA ALA A 92 -18.08 -7.28 -10.39
C ALA A 92 -17.97 -8.53 -9.51
N GLU A 93 -16.82 -8.74 -8.85
CA GLU A 93 -16.58 -9.80 -7.87
C GLU A 93 -17.16 -9.47 -6.47
N GLY A 94 -17.86 -8.33 -6.33
CA GLY A 94 -18.57 -7.96 -5.10
C GLY A 94 -17.74 -7.12 -4.11
N ALA A 95 -16.63 -6.52 -4.54
CA ALA A 95 -15.88 -5.63 -3.65
C ALA A 95 -16.68 -4.37 -3.31
N ASN A 96 -16.97 -4.17 -2.03
CA ASN A 96 -17.63 -2.98 -1.49
C ASN A 96 -16.69 -1.75 -1.54
N ALA A 97 -15.39 -1.96 -1.30
CA ALA A 97 -14.35 -0.95 -1.46
C ALA A 97 -13.12 -1.54 -2.19
N VAL A 98 -12.39 -0.68 -2.93
CA VAL A 98 -11.14 -1.04 -3.63
C VAL A 98 -9.97 -0.30 -3.01
N ILE A 99 -8.97 -1.05 -2.58
CA ILE A 99 -7.74 -0.60 -1.95
C ILE A 99 -6.56 -0.93 -2.86
N VAL A 100 -5.80 0.09 -3.19
CA VAL A 100 -4.56 -0.04 -3.97
C VAL A 100 -3.37 -0.04 -3.03
N LEU A 101 -2.50 -1.04 -3.15
CA LEU A 101 -1.22 -1.13 -2.46
C LEU A 101 -0.13 -0.88 -3.50
N ILE A 102 0.54 0.27 -3.44
CA ILE A 102 1.48 0.69 -4.48
C ILE A 102 2.84 1.06 -3.90
N HIS A 103 3.92 0.57 -4.51
CA HIS A 103 5.29 0.98 -4.17
C HIS A 103 5.69 2.24 -4.94
N GLN A 104 4.89 3.29 -4.85
CA GLN A 104 5.18 4.65 -5.33
C GLN A 104 4.64 5.64 -4.30
N GLY A 105 5.24 6.82 -4.20
CA GLY A 105 4.85 7.79 -3.19
C GLY A 105 5.09 9.24 -3.57
N GLY A 106 4.78 10.10 -2.62
CA GLY A 106 5.01 11.54 -2.67
C GLY A 106 5.72 12.03 -1.41
N LYS A 107 5.78 13.34 -1.30
CA LYS A 107 6.29 14.08 -0.13
C LYS A 107 5.37 15.24 0.18
N THR A 108 5.31 15.63 1.44
CA THR A 108 4.60 16.83 1.91
C THR A 108 5.61 17.89 2.37
N THR A 109 5.15 19.07 2.72
CA THR A 109 6.03 20.17 3.18
C THR A 109 6.70 19.91 4.51
N SER A 110 6.12 19.05 5.37
CA SER A 110 6.67 18.71 6.68
C SER A 110 6.73 17.21 6.86
N PHE A 111 7.91 16.71 7.21
CA PHE A 111 8.11 15.30 7.59
C PHE A 111 7.57 15.01 8.99
N ASP A 112 7.62 15.99 9.88
CA ASP A 112 7.21 15.83 11.28
C ASP A 112 5.70 15.82 11.48
N ASP A 113 4.95 16.39 10.53
CA ASP A 113 3.50 16.25 10.47
C ASP A 113 3.14 14.92 9.80
N VAL A 114 3.27 13.84 10.57
CA VAL A 114 3.18 12.46 10.07
C VAL A 114 1.82 12.09 9.46
N SER A 115 0.77 12.85 9.75
CA SER A 115 -0.57 12.71 9.17
C SER A 115 -0.99 13.91 8.33
N GLY A 116 -0.11 14.87 8.10
CA GLY A 116 -0.35 16.04 7.25
C GLY A 116 -0.38 15.72 5.77
N CYS A 117 -0.97 16.64 5.00
CA CYS A 117 -1.08 16.53 3.54
C CYS A 117 -0.63 17.79 2.80
N GLN A 118 -0.20 18.81 3.52
CA GLN A 118 0.13 20.10 2.91
C GLN A 118 1.28 19.99 1.92
N GLY A 119 1.09 20.51 0.71
CA GLY A 119 2.11 20.56 -0.33
C GLY A 119 2.48 19.19 -0.90
N LEU A 120 1.57 18.20 -0.84
CA LEU A 120 1.81 16.88 -1.44
C LEU A 120 2.29 17.04 -2.89
N ASN A 121 3.41 16.41 -3.20
CA ASN A 121 4.03 16.41 -4.52
C ASN A 121 4.74 15.06 -4.76
N GLY A 122 5.22 14.84 -6.00
CA GLY A 122 5.98 13.65 -6.37
C GLY A 122 5.32 12.78 -7.42
N ASP A 123 6.01 11.72 -7.79
CA ASP A 123 5.66 10.86 -8.94
C ASP A 123 4.36 10.06 -8.76
N ILE A 124 3.82 10.03 -7.55
CA ILE A 124 2.51 9.41 -7.30
C ILE A 124 1.35 10.23 -7.92
N LEU A 125 1.48 11.57 -8.00
CA LEU A 125 0.39 12.44 -8.46
C LEU A 125 -0.09 12.13 -9.88
N PRO A 126 0.79 11.99 -10.90
CA PRO A 126 0.36 11.63 -12.25
C PRO A 126 -0.35 10.27 -12.34
N ILE A 127 -0.12 9.38 -11.39
CA ILE A 127 -0.82 8.10 -11.27
C ILE A 127 -2.22 8.36 -10.70
N LEU A 128 -2.31 9.04 -9.55
CA LEU A 128 -3.56 9.31 -8.84
C LEU A 128 -4.56 10.08 -9.71
N ASP A 129 -4.09 11.05 -10.51
CA ASP A 129 -4.92 11.89 -11.39
C ASP A 129 -5.62 11.10 -12.49
N LYS A 130 -5.11 9.89 -12.82
CA LYS A 130 -5.65 9.02 -13.86
C LYS A 130 -6.49 7.87 -13.30
N LEU A 131 -6.57 7.71 -11.97
CA LEU A 131 -7.24 6.55 -11.39
C LEU A 131 -8.75 6.56 -11.62
N ASN A 132 -9.28 5.36 -11.83
CA ASN A 132 -10.72 5.11 -11.86
C ASN A 132 -11.37 5.58 -10.55
N PRO A 133 -12.52 6.32 -10.59
CA PRO A 133 -13.23 6.78 -9.41
C PRO A 133 -13.70 5.67 -8.45
N GLY A 134 -13.63 4.41 -8.89
CA GLY A 134 -13.90 3.24 -8.06
C GLY A 134 -12.80 2.89 -7.07
N VAL A 135 -11.62 3.53 -7.13
CA VAL A 135 -10.56 3.41 -6.12
C VAL A 135 -10.97 4.21 -4.89
N ASP A 136 -10.97 3.59 -3.73
CA ASP A 136 -11.39 4.20 -2.47
C ASP A 136 -10.20 4.60 -1.58
N VAL A 137 -9.16 3.75 -1.52
CA VAL A 137 -7.96 3.95 -0.69
C VAL A 137 -6.71 3.61 -1.50
N VAL A 138 -5.66 4.40 -1.33
CA VAL A 138 -4.31 4.13 -1.84
C VAL A 138 -3.34 4.10 -0.67
N VAL A 139 -2.73 2.95 -0.42
CA VAL A 139 -1.62 2.78 0.51
C VAL A 139 -0.33 2.82 -0.29
N SER A 140 0.45 3.86 -0.10
CA SER A 140 1.64 4.19 -0.86
C SER A 140 2.94 3.99 -0.05
N GLY A 141 4.10 4.11 -0.69
CA GLY A 141 5.39 3.91 -0.04
C GLY A 141 6.53 4.53 -0.84
N HIS A 142 7.68 3.87 -0.91
CA HIS A 142 8.87 4.20 -1.70
C HIS A 142 9.63 5.46 -1.28
N THR A 143 8.96 6.58 -1.10
CA THR A 143 9.59 7.88 -0.77
C THR A 143 10.04 7.99 0.68
N HIS A 144 9.66 7.01 1.52
CA HIS A 144 9.91 7.02 2.97
C HIS A 144 9.28 8.20 3.71
N TRP A 145 8.31 8.86 3.10
CA TRP A 145 7.66 10.06 3.61
C TRP A 145 6.28 9.73 4.19
N PRO A 146 5.95 10.14 5.44
CA PRO A 146 4.64 9.90 6.02
C PRO A 146 3.63 10.95 5.55
N TYR A 147 2.40 10.54 5.33
CA TYR A 147 1.26 11.43 5.10
C TYR A 147 -0.08 10.70 5.13
N VAL A 148 -1.14 11.48 5.37
CA VAL A 148 -2.54 11.07 5.21
C VAL A 148 -3.28 12.16 4.47
N CYS A 149 -3.83 11.86 3.30
CA CYS A 149 -4.46 12.83 2.41
C CYS A 149 -5.84 12.38 1.96
N ASN A 150 -6.79 13.28 1.95
CA ASN A 150 -8.00 13.14 1.15
C ASN A 150 -7.71 13.73 -0.24
N TYR A 151 -7.34 12.88 -1.20
CA TYR A 151 -6.89 13.32 -2.51
C TYR A 151 -8.09 13.41 -3.47
N ALA A 152 -8.41 14.63 -3.90
CA ALA A 152 -9.56 14.89 -4.76
C ALA A 152 -9.36 14.42 -6.20
N GLY A 153 -8.12 14.41 -6.70
CA GLY A 153 -7.69 13.85 -7.99
C GLY A 153 -8.71 13.94 -9.12
N ALA A 154 -8.95 12.81 -9.75
CA ALA A 154 -9.88 12.68 -10.88
C ALA A 154 -11.35 12.87 -10.52
N ASN A 155 -11.75 12.77 -9.26
CA ASN A 155 -13.13 12.97 -8.82
C ASN A 155 -13.24 13.78 -7.52
N PRO A 156 -13.40 15.11 -7.62
CA PRO A 156 -13.52 15.97 -6.44
C PRO A 156 -14.69 15.65 -5.51
N GLN A 157 -15.76 15.05 -6.02
CA GLN A 157 -16.92 14.66 -5.21
C GLN A 157 -16.69 13.36 -4.42
N LYS A 158 -15.69 12.59 -4.82
CA LYS A 158 -15.32 11.34 -4.15
C LYS A 158 -13.80 11.26 -4.01
N PRO A 159 -13.20 12.07 -3.13
CA PRO A 159 -11.75 12.02 -2.92
C PRO A 159 -11.33 10.64 -2.44
N MET A 160 -10.21 10.12 -2.93
CA MET A 160 -9.62 8.90 -2.41
C MET A 160 -8.81 9.18 -1.14
N LEU A 161 -8.77 8.22 -0.22
CA LEU A 161 -7.88 8.29 0.93
C LEU A 161 -6.50 7.80 0.51
N LEU A 162 -5.50 8.66 0.58
CA LEU A 162 -4.10 8.34 0.27
C LEU A 162 -3.29 8.33 1.56
N THR A 163 -2.53 7.27 1.81
CA THR A 163 -1.71 7.12 3.03
C THR A 163 -0.30 6.65 2.72
N SER A 164 0.64 7.02 3.59
CA SER A 164 1.99 6.45 3.67
C SER A 164 2.47 6.47 5.12
N ALA A 165 3.02 5.36 5.58
CA ALA A 165 3.51 5.17 6.96
C ALA A 165 5.01 5.46 7.11
N GLY A 166 5.61 6.25 6.20
CA GLY A 166 7.05 6.55 6.29
C GLY A 166 7.91 5.33 5.99
N VAL A 167 8.77 4.94 6.93
CA VAL A 167 9.81 3.93 6.69
C VAL A 167 10.12 3.09 7.94
N TYR A 168 10.60 1.87 7.73
CA TYR A 168 11.19 0.97 8.73
C TYR A 168 10.30 0.63 9.93
N GLY A 169 8.97 0.72 9.79
CA GLY A 169 8.06 0.43 10.90
C GLY A 169 8.06 1.49 12.01
N GLN A 170 8.55 2.70 11.72
CA GLN A 170 8.51 3.83 12.67
C GLN A 170 7.09 4.35 12.89
N LEU A 171 6.21 4.08 11.94
CA LEU A 171 4.80 4.46 11.99
C LEU A 171 3.90 3.28 11.64
N VAL A 172 2.70 3.31 12.18
CA VAL A 172 1.58 2.46 11.78
C VAL A 172 0.45 3.35 11.31
N THR A 173 -0.08 3.10 10.12
CA THR A 173 -1.30 3.78 9.64
C THR A 173 -2.53 2.99 10.08
N ASP A 174 -3.37 3.58 10.90
CA ASP A 174 -4.71 3.07 11.20
C ASP A 174 -5.69 3.62 10.17
N ILE A 175 -6.40 2.74 9.46
CA ILE A 175 -7.37 3.10 8.43
C ILE A 175 -8.74 2.59 8.86
N THR A 176 -9.68 3.51 9.07
CA THR A 176 -11.06 3.19 9.40
C THR A 176 -11.97 3.40 8.19
N LEU A 177 -12.73 2.37 7.84
CA LEU A 177 -13.71 2.39 6.77
C LEU A 177 -15.11 2.15 7.34
N GLY A 178 -16.03 3.09 7.13
CA GLY A 178 -17.41 2.97 7.55
C GLY A 178 -18.34 2.67 6.38
N PHE A 179 -19.21 1.67 6.54
CA PHE A 179 -20.13 1.21 5.51
C PHE A 179 -21.57 1.42 5.95
N ASP A 180 -22.44 1.79 5.02
CA ASP A 180 -23.88 1.84 5.26
C ASP A 180 -24.40 0.41 5.52
N PRO A 181 -25.14 0.19 6.64
CA PRO A 181 -25.55 -1.17 7.02
C PRO A 181 -26.62 -1.79 6.11
N LYS A 182 -27.28 -0.99 5.28
CA LYS A 182 -28.35 -1.47 4.38
C LYS A 182 -27.84 -1.70 2.96
N THR A 183 -26.99 -0.78 2.48
CA THR A 183 -26.51 -0.81 1.09
C THR A 183 -25.11 -1.40 0.95
N HIS A 184 -24.38 -1.54 2.06
CA HIS A 184 -22.97 -1.91 2.12
C HIS A 184 -22.06 -0.97 1.32
N ALA A 185 -22.54 0.24 1.00
CA ALA A 185 -21.74 1.27 0.36
C ALA A 185 -20.74 1.89 1.35
N LEU A 186 -19.53 2.16 0.90
CA LEU A 186 -18.54 2.91 1.69
C LEU A 186 -19.00 4.35 1.86
N VAL A 187 -19.21 4.81 3.10
CA VAL A 187 -19.69 6.15 3.44
C VAL A 187 -18.64 7.03 4.11
N THR A 188 -17.72 6.42 4.86
CA THR A 188 -16.61 7.16 5.49
C THR A 188 -15.30 6.43 5.33
N LYS A 189 -14.22 7.17 5.22
CA LYS A 189 -12.86 6.67 5.22
C LYS A 189 -11.93 7.70 5.86
N THR A 190 -11.23 7.28 6.89
CA THR A 190 -10.28 8.10 7.64
C THR A 190 -9.03 7.32 7.92
N ALA A 191 -7.93 8.01 8.14
CA ALA A 191 -6.70 7.39 8.60
C ALA A 191 -5.91 8.33 9.50
N ALA A 192 -5.03 7.76 10.29
CA ALA A 192 -4.01 8.46 11.05
C ALA A 192 -2.74 7.63 11.13
N ASN A 193 -1.59 8.28 11.06
CA ASN A 193 -0.31 7.67 11.35
C ASN A 193 -0.01 7.80 12.84
N THR A 194 0.34 6.69 13.47
CA THR A 194 0.76 6.63 14.87
C THR A 194 2.23 6.25 14.93
N ILE A 195 3.02 7.01 15.72
CA ILE A 195 4.43 6.73 15.96
C ILE A 195 4.56 5.45 16.79
N VAL A 196 5.34 4.50 16.30
CA VAL A 196 5.68 3.29 17.06
C VAL A 196 6.77 3.69 18.06
N GLN A 197 6.39 3.85 19.31
CA GLN A 197 7.32 4.11 20.39
C GLN A 197 7.89 2.78 20.89
N SER A 198 9.21 2.68 20.93
CA SER A 198 9.88 1.66 21.74
C SER A 198 9.98 2.14 23.19
N GLU A 199 9.85 1.22 24.14
CA GLU A 199 10.29 1.49 25.52
C GLU A 199 11.72 2.03 25.49
N PRO A 200 12.10 2.95 26.42
CA PRO A 200 13.46 3.44 26.47
C PRO A 200 14.44 2.26 26.52
N TYR A 201 15.29 2.17 25.52
CA TYR A 201 16.31 1.12 25.48
C TYR A 201 17.33 1.34 26.60
N THR A 202 17.28 0.48 27.61
CA THR A 202 18.21 0.48 28.75
C THR A 202 19.37 -0.50 28.57
N GLY A 203 19.89 -0.62 27.37
CA GLY A 203 21.02 -1.48 27.07
C GLY A 203 22.36 -0.89 27.50
N SER A 204 23.45 -1.64 27.32
CA SER A 204 24.82 -1.28 27.73
C SER A 204 25.37 -0.01 27.09
N ARG A 205 24.66 0.61 26.15
CA ARG A 205 25.05 1.87 25.49
C ARG A 205 24.24 3.09 25.96
N GLY A 206 23.40 2.92 26.99
CA GLY A 206 22.52 3.98 27.48
C GLY A 206 21.23 4.13 26.64
N PRO A 207 20.35 5.06 27.04
CA PRO A 207 19.13 5.35 26.28
C PRO A 207 19.50 5.97 24.93
N ILE A 208 18.76 5.56 23.90
CA ILE A 208 18.79 6.20 22.57
C ILE A 208 17.73 7.29 22.56
#